data_81f88b2bd9a68203df9cf0aecf1cf61e
#
_entry.id   81f88b2bd9a68203df9cf0aecf1cf61e
#
_cell.length_a   1.000
_cell.length_b   1.000
_cell.length_c   1.000
_cell.angle_alpha   90.00
_cell.angle_beta   90.00
_cell.angle_gamma   90.00
#
_symmetry.space_group_name_H-M   'P 1'
#
loop_
_entity.id
_entity.type
_entity.pdbx_description
1 polymer ?
#
loop_
_entity_poly.entity_id
_entity_poly.type
_entity_poly.pdbx_seq_one_letter_code
_entity_poly.pdbx_strand_id
1 'polypeptide(L)' 'LQPHQLRAVDEADALATKIVALDGFLKGPVFRQLDVAERDRLRRQYGLMGQYLAVLHERIAAFQ' A
#
# COMPACT_ATOMS: atom_id res chain seq x y z
N LEU A 1 -14.61 16.03 10.47
CA LEU A 1 -14.53 14.57 10.55
C LEU A 1 -14.33 14.11 12.00
N GLN A 2 -14.87 12.96 12.34
CA GLN A 2 -14.66 12.34 13.62
C GLN A 2 -13.21 11.83 13.73
N PRO A 3 -12.67 11.66 14.97
CA PRO A 3 -11.28 11.18 15.11
C PRO A 3 -10.99 9.86 14.39
N HIS A 4 -11.91 8.90 14.42
CA HIS A 4 -11.69 7.62 13.74
C HIS A 4 -11.69 7.77 12.21
N GLN A 5 -12.41 8.77 11.69
CA GLN A 5 -12.41 9.08 10.26
C GLN A 5 -11.09 9.74 9.85
N LEU A 6 -10.57 10.65 10.67
CA LEU A 6 -9.28 11.27 10.44
C LEU A 6 -8.16 10.21 10.45
N ARG A 7 -8.23 9.24 11.38
CA ARG A 7 -7.26 8.15 11.40
C ARG A 7 -7.28 7.33 10.10
N ALA A 8 -8.46 7.10 9.54
CA ALA A 8 -8.57 6.38 8.27
C ALA A 8 -7.94 7.16 7.11
N VAL A 9 -8.14 8.49 7.08
CA VAL A 9 -7.51 9.34 6.07
C VAL A 9 -5.98 9.31 6.21
N ASP A 10 -5.48 9.45 7.44
CA ASP A 10 -4.05 9.41 7.69
C ASP A 10 -3.44 8.05 7.32
N GLU A 11 -4.16 6.97 7.62
CA GLU A 11 -3.72 5.61 7.26
C GLU A 11 -3.65 5.43 5.75
N ALA A 12 -4.64 5.93 5.02
CA ALA A 12 -4.66 5.87 3.56
C ALA A 12 -3.47 6.63 2.96
N ASP A 13 -3.18 7.83 3.48
CA ASP A 13 -2.06 8.64 3.01
C ASP A 13 -0.71 7.94 3.27
N ALA A 14 -0.54 7.39 4.46
CA ALA A 14 0.69 6.66 4.82
C ALA A 14 0.85 5.41 3.96
N LEU A 15 -0.23 4.66 3.73
CA LEU A 15 -0.21 3.46 2.91
C LEU A 15 0.10 3.79 1.45
N ALA A 16 -0.49 4.86 0.91
CA ALA A 16 -0.20 5.29 -0.46
C ALA A 16 1.29 5.61 -0.64
N THR A 17 1.90 6.28 0.33
CA THR A 17 3.33 6.58 0.31
C THR A 17 4.17 5.30 0.30
N LYS A 18 3.79 4.31 1.12
CA LYS A 18 4.49 3.01 1.16
C LYS A 18 4.36 2.26 -0.16
N ILE A 19 3.19 2.32 -0.78
CA ILE A 19 2.95 1.66 -2.08
C ILE A 19 3.86 2.27 -3.15
N VAL A 20 3.97 3.59 -3.20
CA VAL A 20 4.85 4.27 -4.17
C VAL A 20 6.31 3.85 -3.95
N ALA A 21 6.76 3.80 -2.70
CA ALA A 21 8.12 3.38 -2.39
C ALA A 21 8.39 1.93 -2.80
N LEU A 22 7.44 1.02 -2.53
CA LEU A 22 7.57 -0.38 -2.92
C LEU A 22 7.53 -0.53 -4.44
N ASP A 23 6.67 0.21 -5.13
CA ASP A 23 6.60 0.20 -6.59
C ASP A 23 7.96 0.54 -7.20
N GLY A 24 8.62 1.58 -6.69
CA GLY A 24 9.96 1.94 -7.14
C GLY A 24 10.99 0.85 -6.88
N PHE A 25 10.91 0.20 -5.71
CA PHE A 25 11.82 -0.90 -5.37
C PHE A 25 11.64 -2.09 -6.31
N LEU A 26 10.40 -2.44 -6.64
CA LEU A 26 10.09 -3.56 -7.53
C LEU A 26 10.65 -3.36 -8.95
N LYS A 27 10.87 -2.12 -9.36
CA LYS A 27 11.40 -1.76 -10.67
C LYS A 27 12.92 -1.59 -10.66
N GLY A 28 13.54 -1.67 -9.47
CA GLY A 28 14.96 -1.36 -9.30
C GLY A 28 15.87 -2.58 -9.42
N PRO A 29 17.20 -2.33 -9.45
CA PRO A 29 18.18 -3.40 -9.63
C PRO A 29 18.30 -4.34 -8.43
N VAL A 30 18.08 -3.84 -7.21
CA VAL A 30 18.18 -4.66 -5.99
C VAL A 30 17.14 -5.76 -6.01
N PHE A 31 15.91 -5.42 -6.41
CA PHE A 31 14.82 -6.41 -6.50
C PHE A 31 15.21 -7.58 -7.41
N ARG A 32 15.84 -7.29 -8.55
CA ARG A 32 16.23 -8.33 -9.51
C ARG A 32 17.29 -9.27 -8.97
N GLN A 33 18.03 -8.85 -7.94
CA GLN A 33 19.09 -9.66 -7.32
C GLN A 33 18.58 -10.54 -6.18
N LEU A 34 17.33 -10.31 -5.72
CA LEU A 34 16.74 -11.11 -4.65
C LEU A 34 16.37 -12.49 -5.18
N ASP A 35 16.30 -13.47 -4.27
CA ASP A 35 15.87 -14.80 -4.66
C ASP A 35 14.40 -14.81 -5.07
N VAL A 36 14.00 -15.83 -5.82
CA VAL A 36 12.65 -15.93 -6.38
C VAL A 36 11.58 -15.86 -5.30
N ALA A 37 11.80 -16.57 -4.18
CA ALA A 37 10.81 -16.62 -3.11
C ALA A 37 10.55 -15.22 -2.50
N GLU A 38 11.62 -14.44 -2.30
CA GLU A 38 11.47 -13.08 -1.76
C GLU A 38 10.81 -12.16 -2.77
N ARG A 39 11.18 -12.27 -4.04
CA ARG A 39 10.52 -11.46 -5.07
C ARG A 39 9.02 -11.75 -5.13
N ASP A 40 8.64 -13.01 -5.02
CA ASP A 40 7.22 -13.40 -5.02
C ASP A 40 6.49 -12.86 -3.79
N ARG A 41 7.13 -12.89 -2.62
CA ARG A 41 6.54 -12.32 -1.40
C ARG A 41 6.32 -10.82 -1.54
N LEU A 42 7.28 -10.10 -2.09
CA LEU A 42 7.16 -8.65 -2.28
C LEU A 42 6.09 -8.28 -3.29
N ARG A 43 5.95 -9.04 -4.37
CA ARG A 43 4.86 -8.82 -5.34
C ARG A 43 3.49 -9.06 -4.71
N ARG A 44 3.37 -10.10 -3.89
CA ARG A 44 2.13 -10.40 -3.17
C ARG A 44 1.82 -9.29 -2.18
N GLN A 45 2.81 -8.82 -1.43
CA GLN A 45 2.64 -7.70 -0.51
C GLN A 45 2.14 -6.46 -1.24
N TYR A 46 2.74 -6.13 -2.37
CA TYR A 46 2.35 -4.97 -3.18
C TYR A 46 0.88 -5.08 -3.59
N GLY A 47 0.45 -6.23 -4.07
CA GLY A 47 -0.94 -6.46 -4.47
C GLY A 47 -1.92 -6.31 -3.30
N LEU A 48 -1.56 -6.85 -2.13
CA LEU A 48 -2.39 -6.75 -0.93
C LEU A 48 -2.48 -5.31 -0.42
N MET A 49 -1.39 -4.55 -0.50
CA MET A 49 -1.39 -3.13 -0.12
C MET A 49 -2.33 -2.32 -1.01
N GLY A 50 -2.37 -2.61 -2.31
CA GLY A 50 -3.30 -1.97 -3.23
C GLY A 50 -4.76 -2.28 -2.90
N GLN A 51 -5.07 -3.53 -2.57
CA GLN A 51 -6.42 -3.93 -2.16
C GLN A 51 -6.81 -3.25 -0.85
N TYR A 52 -5.90 -3.18 0.10
CA TYR A 52 -6.13 -2.52 1.38
C TYR A 52 -6.41 -1.02 1.17
N LEU A 53 -5.60 -0.35 0.34
CA LEU A 53 -5.81 1.06 0.04
C LEU A 53 -7.19 1.29 -0.59
N ALA A 54 -7.62 0.40 -1.50
CA ALA A 54 -8.94 0.50 -2.11
C ALA A 54 -10.05 0.48 -1.06
N VAL A 55 -9.95 -0.42 -0.07
CA VAL A 55 -10.93 -0.48 1.03
C VAL A 55 -10.93 0.81 1.85
N LEU A 56 -9.74 1.37 2.15
CA LEU A 56 -9.67 2.63 2.88
C LEU A 56 -10.34 3.77 2.09
N HIS A 57 -10.12 3.83 0.78
CA HIS A 57 -10.77 4.84 -0.07
C HIS A 57 -12.29 4.67 -0.08
N GLU A 58 -12.78 3.43 -0.14
CA GLU A 58 -14.23 3.16 -0.06
C GLU A 58 -14.80 3.63 1.27
N ARG A 59 -14.11 3.37 2.38
CA ARG A 59 -14.52 3.83 3.70
C ARG A 59 -14.58 5.36 3.77
N ILE A 60 -13.53 6.03 3.27
CA ILE A 60 -13.44 7.48 3.28
C ILE A 60 -14.55 8.08 2.42
N ALA A 61 -14.82 7.51 1.26
CA ALA A 61 -15.89 7.99 0.38
C ALA A 61 -17.27 7.84 1.01
N ALA A 62 -17.43 6.90 1.95
CA ALA A 62 -18.69 6.67 2.66
C ALA A 62 -18.86 7.54 3.90
N PHE A 63 -17.87 8.34 4.30
CA PHE A 63 -17.97 9.21 5.47
C PHE A 63 -19.01 10.31 5.25
N GLN A 64 -19.77 10.60 6.31
CA GLN A 64 -20.79 11.63 6.28
C GLN A 64 -20.55 12.69 7.34
#